data_6148065f63a4bfab18f7d2c40f915111
#
_entry.id   6148065f63a4bfab18f7d2c40f915111
#
_cell.length_a   1.000
_cell.length_b   1.000
_cell.length_c   1.000
_cell.angle_alpha   90.00
_cell.angle_beta   90.00
_cell.angle_gamma   90.00
#
_symmetry.space_group_name_H-M   'P 1'
#
loop_
_entity.id
_entity.type
_entity.pdbx_description
1 polymer ?
#
loop_
_entity_poly.entity_id
_entity_poly.type
_entity_poly.pdbx_seq_one_letter_code
_entity_poly.pdbx_strand_id
1 'polypeptide(L)'
;MPGSERKVVQQLKAHKQELAELVTAMHFERHPELDECYGEEGREKCYEDTIYHLDYLEQAVCVDSKELFNTYLGWARTMLRERDIPSGDLVDNIVIIREAIKKVLPEEEAAILVTFINDGLSSIESSDEEPITFFDPDDPLTDEARNYLDLLLAGKRKKAAVLIEELVDDGVSIKDIYEHIFQKTQYEIGALWQRNQIMVAQEHYCTAATQLIMSQLYPKIFAMEKSDKRLVACSVADELHEIGIRMVTDFFEMEGWDTHYLGANIPDKHLIRSVKEKNADVLAISVTIPLHISAAKDLIQTLRDESELDNVKIIVGGYPFKMIPDLWKKIGADGWAESADDAIETANKLTAN
;
A
#
# COMPACT_ATOMS: atom_id res chain seq x y z
N MET A 1 -8.61 -4.70 -19.81
CA MET A 1 -9.53 -5.76 -19.29
C MET A 1 -10.33 -6.34 -20.43
N PRO A 2 -10.53 -7.65 -20.49
CA PRO A 2 -11.62 -8.23 -21.28
C PRO A 2 -12.94 -7.58 -20.86
N GLY A 3 -13.91 -7.47 -21.75
CA GLY A 3 -15.15 -6.71 -21.50
C GLY A 3 -16.00 -7.21 -20.32
N SER A 4 -15.83 -8.49 -19.93
CA SER A 4 -16.52 -9.12 -18.79
C SER A 4 -16.05 -8.60 -17.42
N GLU A 5 -14.74 -8.46 -17.19
CA GLU A 5 -14.21 -7.98 -15.90
C GLU A 5 -14.59 -6.52 -15.61
N ARG A 6 -14.54 -5.67 -16.65
CA ARG A 6 -14.97 -4.29 -16.52
C ARG A 6 -16.44 -4.17 -16.09
N LYS A 7 -17.30 -5.04 -16.63
CA LYS A 7 -18.72 -5.07 -16.29
C LYS A 7 -18.93 -5.55 -14.86
N VAL A 8 -18.17 -6.57 -14.40
CA VAL A 8 -18.24 -7.06 -13.02
C VAL A 8 -17.86 -5.95 -12.03
N VAL A 9 -16.73 -5.26 -12.25
CA VAL A 9 -16.27 -4.15 -11.41
C VAL A 9 -17.31 -3.02 -11.38
N GLN A 10 -17.92 -2.67 -12.53
CA GLN A 10 -18.97 -1.64 -12.56
C GLN A 10 -20.22 -2.06 -11.78
N GLN A 11 -20.66 -3.31 -11.88
CA GLN A 11 -21.81 -3.81 -11.13
C GLN A 11 -21.50 -3.83 -9.63
N LEU A 12 -20.32 -4.30 -9.24
CA LEU A 12 -19.93 -4.31 -7.83
C LEU A 12 -19.89 -2.89 -7.24
N LYS A 13 -19.29 -1.93 -7.94
CA LYS A 13 -19.28 -0.51 -7.53
C LYS A 13 -20.67 0.08 -7.39
N ALA A 14 -21.55 -0.19 -8.36
CA ALA A 14 -22.90 0.36 -8.38
C ALA A 14 -23.78 -0.14 -7.21
N HIS A 15 -23.54 -1.37 -6.73
CA HIS A 15 -24.35 -2.01 -5.69
C HIS A 15 -23.62 -2.14 -4.34
N LYS A 16 -22.41 -1.55 -4.20
CA LYS A 16 -21.55 -1.74 -3.02
C LYS A 16 -22.26 -1.41 -1.70
N GLN A 17 -22.95 -0.28 -1.63
CA GLN A 17 -23.69 0.13 -0.44
C GLN A 17 -24.87 -0.79 -0.14
N GLU A 18 -25.66 -1.12 -1.17
CA GLU A 18 -26.77 -2.07 -1.05
C GLU A 18 -26.30 -3.44 -0.54
N LEU A 19 -25.17 -3.92 -1.07
CA LEU A 19 -24.56 -5.17 -0.63
C LEU A 19 -24.11 -5.09 0.84
N ALA A 20 -23.47 -4.00 1.26
CA ALA A 20 -23.01 -3.84 2.62
C ALA A 20 -24.16 -3.76 3.62
N GLU A 21 -25.24 -3.04 3.29
CA GLU A 21 -26.47 -2.99 4.08
C GLU A 21 -27.11 -4.38 4.21
N LEU A 22 -27.25 -5.09 3.10
CA LEU A 22 -27.83 -6.42 3.07
C LEU A 22 -26.98 -7.44 3.86
N VAL A 23 -25.65 -7.41 3.70
CA VAL A 23 -24.74 -8.29 4.43
C VAL A 23 -24.82 -8.03 5.93
N THR A 24 -24.80 -6.78 6.35
CA THR A 24 -24.94 -6.39 7.77
C THR A 24 -26.28 -6.91 8.34
N ALA A 25 -27.39 -6.71 7.63
CA ALA A 25 -28.69 -7.20 8.07
C ALA A 25 -28.70 -8.73 8.19
N MET A 26 -28.19 -9.46 7.17
CA MET A 26 -28.14 -10.93 7.17
C MET A 26 -27.22 -11.47 8.27
N HIS A 27 -26.09 -10.77 8.55
CA HIS A 27 -25.14 -11.18 9.58
C HIS A 27 -25.75 -11.14 10.97
N PHE A 28 -26.40 -10.03 11.32
CA PHE A 28 -27.07 -9.88 12.62
C PHE A 28 -28.38 -10.68 12.73
N GLU A 29 -29.06 -11.00 11.64
CA GLU A 29 -30.17 -11.95 11.64
C GLU A 29 -29.70 -13.38 11.93
N ARG A 30 -28.53 -13.77 11.41
CA ARG A 30 -27.91 -15.09 11.63
C ARG A 30 -27.30 -15.24 13.01
N HIS A 31 -26.76 -14.13 13.56
CA HIS A 31 -26.06 -14.05 14.84
C HIS A 31 -26.69 -12.98 15.76
N PRO A 32 -27.93 -13.22 16.27
CA PRO A 32 -28.63 -12.22 17.09
C PRO A 32 -27.91 -11.89 18.40
N GLU A 33 -27.02 -12.78 18.90
CA GLU A 33 -26.16 -12.54 20.05
C GLU A 33 -25.19 -11.37 19.86
N LEU A 34 -24.82 -11.03 18.61
CA LEU A 34 -23.96 -9.88 18.34
C LEU A 34 -24.64 -8.54 18.63
N ASP A 35 -25.97 -8.45 18.48
CA ASP A 35 -26.71 -7.27 18.89
C ASP A 35 -26.67 -7.06 20.41
N GLU A 36 -26.71 -8.15 21.19
CA GLU A 36 -26.61 -8.08 22.64
C GLU A 36 -25.19 -7.67 23.10
N CYS A 37 -24.16 -8.11 22.35
CA CYS A 37 -22.76 -7.83 22.68
C CYS A 37 -22.26 -6.45 22.20
N TYR A 38 -22.64 -6.03 20.99
CA TYR A 38 -22.02 -4.89 20.30
C TYR A 38 -23.00 -3.79 19.89
N GLY A 39 -24.33 -4.07 19.85
CA GLY A 39 -25.37 -3.10 19.53
C GLY A 39 -25.18 -2.39 18.18
N GLU A 40 -25.54 -1.10 18.16
CA GLU A 40 -25.48 -0.29 16.92
C GLU A 40 -24.05 -0.05 16.44
N GLU A 41 -23.08 0.11 17.35
CA GLU A 41 -21.68 0.28 17.01
C GLU A 41 -21.11 -0.96 16.28
N GLY A 42 -21.51 -2.16 16.72
CA GLY A 42 -21.14 -3.39 16.02
C GLY A 42 -21.72 -3.48 14.61
N ARG A 43 -22.94 -2.97 14.40
CA ARG A 43 -23.56 -2.91 13.06
C ARG A 43 -22.83 -1.94 12.15
N GLU A 44 -22.44 -0.76 12.65
CA GLU A 44 -21.64 0.20 11.89
C GLU A 44 -20.29 -0.39 11.49
N LYS A 45 -19.61 -1.07 12.42
CA LYS A 45 -18.33 -1.75 12.12
C LYS A 45 -18.48 -2.87 11.10
N CYS A 46 -19.51 -3.72 11.23
CA CYS A 46 -19.78 -4.77 10.25
C CYS A 46 -20.04 -4.20 8.85
N TYR A 47 -20.75 -3.08 8.76
CA TYR A 47 -20.96 -2.37 7.50
C TYR A 47 -19.65 -1.84 6.91
N GLU A 48 -18.82 -1.14 7.72
CA GLU A 48 -17.52 -0.63 7.30
C GLU A 48 -16.60 -1.75 6.82
N ASP A 49 -16.47 -2.84 7.60
CA ASP A 49 -15.66 -3.99 7.25
C ASP A 49 -16.13 -4.66 5.95
N THR A 50 -17.46 -4.75 5.75
CA THR A 50 -18.04 -5.28 4.51
C THR A 50 -17.66 -4.40 3.31
N ILE A 51 -17.68 -3.08 3.44
CA ILE A 51 -17.22 -2.17 2.39
C ILE A 51 -15.75 -2.47 2.06
N TYR A 52 -14.87 -2.62 3.05
CA TYR A 52 -13.47 -2.98 2.81
C TYR A 52 -13.32 -4.33 2.10
N HIS A 53 -14.06 -5.36 2.51
CA HIS A 53 -14.04 -6.66 1.85
C HIS A 53 -14.44 -6.56 0.37
N LEU A 54 -15.48 -5.79 0.07
CA LEU A 54 -15.95 -5.55 -1.30
C LEU A 54 -14.94 -4.74 -2.11
N ASP A 55 -14.26 -3.77 -1.51
CA ASP A 55 -13.23 -2.97 -2.16
C ASP A 55 -12.02 -3.83 -2.55
N TYR A 56 -11.53 -4.69 -1.66
CA TYR A 56 -10.45 -5.63 -1.99
C TYR A 56 -10.85 -6.65 -3.03
N LEU A 57 -12.09 -7.16 -2.97
CA LEU A 57 -12.64 -8.05 -3.99
C LEU A 57 -12.69 -7.36 -5.36
N GLU A 58 -13.09 -6.09 -5.39
CA GLU A 58 -13.09 -5.25 -6.59
C GLU A 58 -11.70 -5.13 -7.20
N GLN A 59 -10.68 -4.81 -6.39
CA GLN A 59 -9.31 -4.70 -6.86
C GLN A 59 -8.79 -6.03 -7.39
N ALA A 60 -9.07 -7.12 -6.69
CA ALA A 60 -8.68 -8.46 -7.12
C ALA A 60 -9.24 -8.82 -8.51
N VAL A 61 -10.51 -8.53 -8.75
CA VAL A 61 -11.15 -8.71 -10.07
C VAL A 61 -10.59 -7.74 -11.10
N CYS A 62 -10.32 -6.48 -10.72
CA CYS A 62 -9.78 -5.44 -11.60
C CYS A 62 -8.44 -5.84 -12.24
N VAL A 63 -7.61 -6.61 -11.54
CA VAL A 63 -6.31 -7.06 -12.02
C VAL A 63 -6.24 -8.57 -12.27
N ASP A 64 -7.36 -9.26 -12.16
CA ASP A 64 -7.47 -10.72 -12.32
C ASP A 64 -6.43 -11.46 -11.46
N SER A 65 -6.50 -11.21 -10.14
CA SER A 65 -5.60 -11.84 -9.16
C SER A 65 -6.36 -12.27 -7.91
N LYS A 66 -6.61 -13.56 -7.78
CA LYS A 66 -7.18 -14.16 -6.58
C LYS A 66 -6.23 -14.02 -5.39
N GLU A 67 -4.92 -14.10 -5.64
CA GLU A 67 -3.87 -13.94 -4.64
C GLU A 67 -4.02 -12.63 -3.85
N LEU A 68 -4.42 -11.54 -4.53
CA LEU A 68 -4.66 -10.26 -3.87
C LEU A 68 -5.76 -10.37 -2.80
N PHE A 69 -6.89 -11.01 -3.12
CA PHE A 69 -7.98 -11.18 -2.17
C PHE A 69 -7.62 -12.15 -1.05
N ASN A 70 -6.90 -13.23 -1.37
CA ASN A 70 -6.44 -14.21 -0.40
C ASN A 70 -5.50 -13.59 0.63
N THR A 71 -4.50 -12.83 0.18
CA THR A 71 -3.55 -12.12 1.06
C THR A 71 -4.27 -11.12 1.97
N TYR A 72 -5.24 -10.38 1.40
CA TYR A 72 -6.05 -9.47 2.20
C TYR A 72 -6.84 -10.21 3.30
N LEU A 73 -7.46 -11.33 2.98
CA LEU A 73 -8.23 -12.10 3.97
C LEU A 73 -7.33 -12.68 5.06
N GLY A 74 -6.11 -13.10 4.74
CA GLY A 74 -5.09 -13.51 5.73
C GLY A 74 -4.73 -12.36 6.67
N TRP A 75 -4.47 -11.18 6.10
CA TRP A 75 -4.20 -9.97 6.85
C TRP A 75 -5.36 -9.57 7.77
N ALA A 76 -6.60 -9.57 7.25
CA ALA A 76 -7.80 -9.24 8.01
C ALA A 76 -8.05 -10.24 9.14
N ARG A 77 -7.85 -11.56 8.90
CA ARG A 77 -7.95 -12.61 9.90
C ARG A 77 -6.98 -12.35 11.06
N THR A 78 -5.72 -12.04 10.77
CA THR A 78 -4.71 -11.72 11.79
C THR A 78 -5.13 -10.50 12.60
N MET A 79 -5.55 -9.42 11.91
CA MET A 79 -5.98 -8.18 12.54
C MET A 79 -7.19 -8.39 13.49
N LEU A 80 -8.19 -9.16 13.08
CA LEU A 80 -9.40 -9.44 13.87
C LEU A 80 -9.07 -10.35 15.05
N ARG A 81 -8.27 -11.40 14.87
CA ARG A 81 -7.85 -12.31 15.95
C ARG A 81 -7.14 -11.56 17.07
N GLU A 82 -6.25 -10.63 16.75
CA GLU A 82 -5.52 -9.83 17.74
C GLU A 82 -6.41 -8.77 18.46
N ARG A 83 -7.67 -8.67 18.04
CA ARG A 83 -8.73 -7.87 18.68
C ARG A 83 -9.81 -8.73 19.34
N ASP A 84 -9.49 -10.00 19.62
CA ASP A 84 -10.39 -10.97 20.23
C ASP A 84 -11.67 -11.28 19.43
N ILE A 85 -11.65 -11.02 18.09
CA ILE A 85 -12.74 -11.39 17.19
C ILE A 85 -12.45 -12.79 16.63
N PRO A 86 -13.36 -13.76 16.80
CA PRO A 86 -13.16 -15.12 16.31
C PRO A 86 -12.97 -15.17 14.80
N SER A 87 -12.02 -15.99 14.33
CA SER A 87 -11.81 -16.16 12.87
C SER A 87 -13.04 -16.70 12.14
N GLY A 88 -13.95 -17.36 12.84
CA GLY A 88 -15.23 -17.83 12.33
C GLY A 88 -16.12 -16.67 11.85
N ASP A 89 -16.09 -15.53 12.55
CA ASP A 89 -16.92 -14.36 12.20
C ASP A 89 -16.53 -13.76 10.85
N LEU A 90 -15.21 -13.71 10.55
CA LEU A 90 -14.73 -13.31 9.24
C LEU A 90 -15.21 -14.30 8.15
N VAL A 91 -15.06 -15.61 8.39
CA VAL A 91 -15.49 -16.63 7.43
C VAL A 91 -16.99 -16.53 7.17
N ASP A 92 -17.80 -16.38 8.21
CA ASP A 92 -19.25 -16.22 8.09
C ASP A 92 -19.62 -14.94 7.34
N ASN A 93 -18.96 -13.82 7.62
CA ASN A 93 -19.18 -12.57 6.89
C ASN A 93 -18.88 -12.73 5.39
N ILE A 94 -17.75 -13.34 5.03
CA ILE A 94 -17.38 -13.60 3.62
C ILE A 94 -18.37 -14.57 2.95
N VAL A 95 -18.90 -15.56 3.66
CA VAL A 95 -19.97 -16.43 3.17
C VAL A 95 -21.26 -15.65 2.91
N ILE A 96 -21.63 -14.75 3.81
CA ILE A 96 -22.82 -13.90 3.66
C ILE A 96 -22.65 -12.91 2.50
N ILE A 97 -21.46 -12.34 2.31
CA ILE A 97 -21.13 -11.52 1.12
C ILE A 97 -21.39 -12.32 -0.17
N ARG A 98 -20.93 -13.57 -0.23
CA ARG A 98 -21.18 -14.46 -1.37
C ARG A 98 -22.66 -14.69 -1.64
N GLU A 99 -23.46 -14.85 -0.59
CA GLU A 99 -24.91 -15.02 -0.70
C GLU A 99 -25.61 -13.73 -1.14
N ALA A 100 -25.21 -12.59 -0.62
CA ALA A 100 -25.74 -11.28 -0.98
C ALA A 100 -25.45 -10.94 -2.46
N ILE A 101 -24.22 -11.18 -2.91
CA ILE A 101 -23.82 -11.00 -4.32
C ILE A 101 -24.70 -11.80 -5.27
N LYS A 102 -25.02 -13.06 -4.93
CA LYS A 102 -25.90 -13.90 -5.75
C LYS A 102 -27.36 -13.42 -5.77
N LYS A 103 -27.78 -12.65 -4.76
CA LYS A 103 -29.15 -12.10 -4.68
C LYS A 103 -29.29 -10.78 -5.42
N VAL A 104 -28.25 -9.96 -5.42
CA VAL A 104 -28.29 -8.57 -5.90
C VAL A 104 -27.77 -8.44 -7.32
N LEU A 105 -26.68 -9.14 -7.66
CA LEU A 105 -26.03 -8.98 -8.96
C LEU A 105 -26.58 -9.97 -10.00
N PRO A 106 -26.50 -9.63 -11.31
CA PRO A 106 -26.83 -10.56 -12.39
C PRO A 106 -25.96 -11.81 -12.31
N GLU A 107 -26.52 -12.95 -12.76
CA GLU A 107 -25.94 -14.29 -12.57
C GLU A 107 -24.50 -14.41 -13.12
N GLU A 108 -24.22 -13.82 -14.30
CA GLU A 108 -22.91 -13.91 -14.96
C GLU A 108 -21.83 -13.19 -14.13
N GLU A 109 -22.13 -11.97 -13.66
CA GLU A 109 -21.20 -11.17 -12.87
C GLU A 109 -21.00 -11.75 -11.45
N ALA A 110 -22.10 -12.22 -10.85
CA ALA A 110 -22.06 -12.90 -9.55
C ALA A 110 -21.19 -14.18 -9.61
N ALA A 111 -21.28 -14.95 -10.67
CA ALA A 111 -20.50 -16.19 -10.84
C ALA A 111 -18.98 -15.91 -10.81
N ILE A 112 -18.53 -14.83 -11.44
CA ILE A 112 -17.10 -14.44 -11.42
C ILE A 112 -16.66 -14.08 -10.00
N LEU A 113 -17.37 -13.20 -9.31
CA LEU A 113 -17.07 -12.79 -7.94
C LEU A 113 -17.05 -13.99 -6.97
N VAL A 114 -17.98 -14.90 -7.13
CA VAL A 114 -18.08 -16.14 -6.33
C VAL A 114 -16.81 -17.00 -6.48
N THR A 115 -16.16 -17.02 -7.66
CA THR A 115 -14.91 -17.79 -7.82
C THR A 115 -13.77 -17.22 -6.97
N PHE A 116 -13.64 -15.88 -6.89
CA PHE A 116 -12.67 -15.21 -6.02
C PHE A 116 -12.97 -15.45 -4.55
N ILE A 117 -14.24 -15.32 -4.14
CA ILE A 117 -14.66 -15.55 -2.75
C ILE A 117 -14.41 -16.99 -2.32
N ASN A 118 -14.73 -17.98 -3.15
CA ASN A 118 -14.50 -19.38 -2.82
C ASN A 118 -13.00 -19.70 -2.68
N ASP A 119 -12.15 -19.13 -3.53
CA ASP A 119 -10.71 -19.24 -3.43
C ASP A 119 -10.20 -18.65 -2.11
N GLY A 120 -10.66 -17.43 -1.78
CA GLY A 120 -10.35 -16.76 -0.52
C GLY A 120 -10.77 -17.55 0.71
N LEU A 121 -11.97 -18.09 0.74
CA LEU A 121 -12.45 -18.94 1.84
C LEU A 121 -11.56 -20.18 2.02
N SER A 122 -11.13 -20.80 0.94
CA SER A 122 -10.23 -21.96 0.99
C SER A 122 -8.84 -21.59 1.52
N SER A 123 -8.35 -20.36 1.23
CA SER A 123 -7.05 -19.87 1.70
C SER A 123 -7.06 -19.55 3.19
N ILE A 124 -8.15 -18.99 3.72
CA ILE A 124 -8.27 -18.68 5.16
C ILE A 124 -8.16 -19.95 6.01
N GLU A 125 -8.72 -21.07 5.57
CA GLU A 125 -8.70 -22.34 6.30
C GLU A 125 -7.29 -22.95 6.39
N SER A 126 -6.40 -22.63 5.46
CA SER A 126 -5.09 -23.25 5.31
C SER A 126 -3.92 -22.45 5.89
N SER A 127 -4.11 -21.19 6.29
CA SER A 127 -3.03 -20.31 6.74
C SER A 127 -2.92 -20.22 8.26
N ASP A 128 -1.85 -20.81 8.82
CA ASP A 128 -1.32 -20.44 10.13
C ASP A 128 -0.12 -19.51 9.89
N GLU A 129 -0.36 -18.20 9.90
CA GLU A 129 0.73 -17.23 9.77
C GLU A 129 1.36 -16.95 11.14
N GLU A 130 2.67 -17.25 11.27
CA GLU A 130 3.47 -16.81 12.42
C GLU A 130 3.63 -15.28 12.38
N PRO A 131 3.79 -14.61 13.54
CA PRO A 131 4.04 -13.17 13.59
C PRO A 131 5.32 -12.82 12.85
N ILE A 132 5.19 -12.09 11.75
CA ILE A 132 6.35 -11.64 10.98
C ILE A 132 7.00 -10.46 11.72
N THR A 133 8.31 -10.56 11.98
CA THR A 133 9.16 -9.40 12.31
C THR A 133 9.98 -9.01 11.09
N PHE A 134 10.16 -7.72 10.88
CA PHE A 134 10.96 -7.18 9.78
C PHE A 134 12.43 -6.95 10.17
N PHE A 135 12.78 -7.23 11.44
CA PHE A 135 14.15 -7.18 11.93
C PHE A 135 14.84 -8.53 11.74
N ASP A 136 15.70 -8.60 10.73
CA ASP A 136 16.52 -9.77 10.47
C ASP A 136 17.77 -9.72 11.37
N PRO A 137 18.03 -10.78 12.18
CA PRO A 137 19.23 -10.84 13.03
C PRO A 137 20.57 -10.76 12.26
N ASP A 138 20.56 -11.14 10.98
CA ASP A 138 21.74 -11.12 10.12
C ASP A 138 21.96 -9.76 9.42
N ASP A 139 21.02 -8.83 9.55
CA ASP A 139 21.15 -7.48 9.00
C ASP A 139 22.10 -6.63 9.86
N PRO A 140 23.07 -5.94 9.25
CA PRO A 140 24.15 -5.26 9.97
C PRO A 140 23.70 -4.13 10.91
N LEU A 141 22.52 -3.56 10.70
CA LEU A 141 22.00 -2.45 11.49
C LEU A 141 20.72 -2.81 12.28
N THR A 142 20.47 -4.10 12.49
CA THR A 142 19.26 -4.57 13.19
C THR A 142 19.17 -4.05 14.64
N ASP A 143 20.27 -4.01 15.37
CA ASP A 143 20.27 -3.53 16.75
C ASP A 143 19.98 -2.02 16.81
N GLU A 144 20.53 -1.25 15.87
CA GLU A 144 20.27 0.18 15.71
C GLU A 144 18.81 0.43 15.30
N ALA A 145 18.26 -0.37 14.40
CA ALA A 145 16.86 -0.29 13.99
C ALA A 145 15.90 -0.57 15.16
N ARG A 146 16.20 -1.58 15.98
CA ARG A 146 15.45 -1.87 17.21
C ARG A 146 15.51 -0.73 18.23
N ASN A 147 16.71 -0.18 18.46
CA ASN A 147 16.90 0.97 19.35
C ASN A 147 16.15 2.20 18.82
N TYR A 148 16.18 2.42 17.51
CA TYR A 148 15.44 3.51 16.86
C TYR A 148 13.93 3.34 17.07
N LEU A 149 13.37 2.15 16.85
CA LEU A 149 11.97 1.83 17.13
C LEU A 149 11.59 2.11 18.58
N ASP A 150 12.38 1.61 19.53
CA ASP A 150 12.13 1.79 20.97
C ASP A 150 12.12 3.26 21.36
N LEU A 151 13.02 4.05 20.80
CA LEU A 151 13.08 5.51 21.02
C LEU A 151 11.83 6.22 20.46
N LEU A 152 11.35 5.81 19.29
CA LEU A 152 10.14 6.36 18.69
C LEU A 152 8.91 6.00 19.51
N LEU A 153 8.73 4.74 19.87
CA LEU A 153 7.58 4.27 20.67
C LEU A 153 7.55 4.91 22.07
N ALA A 154 8.73 5.21 22.64
CA ALA A 154 8.86 5.94 23.90
C ALA A 154 8.66 7.47 23.76
N GLY A 155 8.33 8.00 22.58
CA GLY A 155 8.17 9.44 22.33
C GLY A 155 9.49 10.24 22.35
N LYS A 156 10.65 9.58 22.25
CA LYS A 156 11.99 10.19 22.40
C LYS A 156 12.61 10.59 21.06
N ARG A 157 11.83 11.23 20.16
CA ARG A 157 12.28 11.60 18.80
C ARG A 157 13.61 12.34 18.73
N LYS A 158 13.95 13.16 19.75
CA LYS A 158 15.24 13.84 19.80
C LYS A 158 16.41 12.89 19.97
N LYS A 159 16.24 11.82 20.77
CA LYS A 159 17.27 10.79 20.93
C LYS A 159 17.36 9.91 19.68
N ALA A 160 16.24 9.61 19.03
CA ALA A 160 16.23 8.93 17.77
C ALA A 160 16.97 9.73 16.68
N ALA A 161 16.80 11.05 16.63
CA ALA A 161 17.55 11.92 15.72
C ALA A 161 19.06 11.91 16.00
N VAL A 162 19.46 11.99 17.29
CA VAL A 162 20.88 11.91 17.68
C VAL A 162 21.49 10.56 17.30
N LEU A 163 20.77 9.45 17.50
CA LEU A 163 21.24 8.12 17.07
C LEU A 163 21.55 8.10 15.57
N ILE A 164 20.68 8.65 14.74
CA ILE A 164 20.89 8.70 13.29
C ILE A 164 22.06 9.63 12.92
N GLU A 165 22.20 10.77 13.60
CA GLU A 165 23.32 11.69 13.38
C GLU A 165 24.66 11.03 13.74
N GLU A 166 24.75 10.33 14.87
CA GLU A 166 25.94 9.61 15.31
C GLU A 166 26.33 8.52 14.29
N LEU A 167 25.36 7.74 13.78
CA LEU A 167 25.63 6.74 12.75
C LEU A 167 26.20 7.34 11.45
N VAL A 168 25.65 8.48 11.01
CA VAL A 168 26.19 9.17 9.82
C VAL A 168 27.58 9.70 10.07
N ASP A 169 27.85 10.23 11.27
CA ASP A 169 29.18 10.74 11.64
C ASP A 169 30.21 9.60 11.80
N ASP A 170 29.77 8.41 12.18
CA ASP A 170 30.58 7.18 12.22
C ASP A 170 30.78 6.56 10.82
N GLY A 171 30.19 7.15 9.76
CA GLY A 171 30.42 6.78 8.38
C GLY A 171 29.43 5.78 7.81
N VAL A 172 28.32 5.48 8.51
CA VAL A 172 27.22 4.70 7.92
C VAL A 172 26.57 5.51 6.81
N SER A 173 26.35 4.88 5.64
CA SER A 173 25.77 5.59 4.51
C SER A 173 24.31 5.96 4.77
N ILE A 174 23.84 7.06 4.19
CA ILE A 174 22.42 7.45 4.28
C ILE A 174 21.52 6.40 3.62
N LYS A 175 21.98 5.74 2.56
CA LYS A 175 21.25 4.65 1.91
C LYS A 175 21.05 3.48 2.88
N ASP A 176 22.09 3.04 3.58
CA ASP A 176 21.99 1.96 4.56
C ASP A 176 21.05 2.32 5.72
N ILE A 177 21.11 3.57 6.21
CA ILE A 177 20.19 4.07 7.24
C ILE A 177 18.73 4.01 6.75
N TYR A 178 18.48 4.39 5.49
CA TYR A 178 17.13 4.35 4.91
C TYR A 178 16.61 2.91 4.80
N GLU A 179 17.42 2.00 4.27
CA GLU A 179 17.01 0.62 4.00
C GLU A 179 16.93 -0.23 5.26
N HIS A 180 17.97 -0.15 6.11
CA HIS A 180 18.11 -1.05 7.26
C HIS A 180 17.47 -0.50 8.54
N ILE A 181 17.35 0.83 8.69
CA ILE A 181 16.76 1.42 9.88
C ILE A 181 15.35 1.95 9.58
N PHE A 182 15.20 2.94 8.70
CA PHE A 182 13.89 3.59 8.52
C PHE A 182 12.87 2.65 7.91
N GLN A 183 13.19 1.98 6.81
CA GLN A 183 12.26 1.08 6.13
C GLN A 183 11.85 -0.08 7.03
N LYS A 184 12.81 -0.76 7.65
CA LYS A 184 12.56 -1.90 8.56
C LYS A 184 11.72 -1.46 9.76
N THR A 185 12.04 -0.31 10.35
CA THR A 185 11.27 0.24 11.47
C THR A 185 9.84 0.59 11.07
N GLN A 186 9.60 1.20 9.90
CA GLN A 186 8.24 1.52 9.45
C GLN A 186 7.42 0.26 9.17
N TYR A 187 8.02 -0.78 8.61
CA TYR A 187 7.36 -2.07 8.42
C TYR A 187 7.01 -2.73 9.77
N GLU A 188 7.94 -2.72 10.74
CA GLU A 188 7.68 -3.26 12.07
C GLU A 188 6.58 -2.49 12.81
N ILE A 189 6.53 -1.16 12.70
CA ILE A 189 5.45 -0.31 13.23
C ILE A 189 4.10 -0.73 12.65
N GLY A 190 4.02 -0.95 11.35
CA GLY A 190 2.81 -1.45 10.69
C GLY A 190 2.37 -2.82 11.21
N ALA A 191 3.32 -3.74 11.41
CA ALA A 191 3.06 -5.05 11.99
C ALA A 191 2.61 -4.99 13.46
N LEU A 192 3.20 -4.10 14.25
CA LEU A 192 2.79 -3.87 15.64
C LEU A 192 1.35 -3.32 15.72
N TRP A 193 1.00 -2.39 14.83
CA TRP A 193 -0.36 -1.88 14.74
C TRP A 193 -1.37 -2.96 14.31
N GLN A 194 -1.04 -3.75 13.30
CA GLN A 194 -1.88 -4.88 12.86
C GLN A 194 -2.17 -5.83 14.01
N ARG A 195 -1.15 -6.13 14.82
CA ARG A 195 -1.22 -7.01 16.00
C ARG A 195 -1.82 -6.35 17.25
N ASN A 196 -2.39 -5.15 17.13
CA ASN A 196 -2.98 -4.40 18.24
C ASN A 196 -2.01 -4.12 19.41
N GLN A 197 -0.69 -4.12 19.15
CA GLN A 197 0.35 -3.86 20.16
C GLN A 197 0.64 -2.37 20.33
N ILE A 198 0.27 -1.55 19.33
CA ILE A 198 0.33 -0.10 19.39
C ILE A 198 -0.97 0.52 18.84
N MET A 199 -1.29 1.72 19.30
CA MET A 199 -2.42 2.49 18.77
C MET A 199 -2.04 3.20 17.48
N VAL A 200 -3.02 3.50 16.62
CA VAL A 200 -2.85 4.29 15.40
C VAL A 200 -2.15 5.64 15.65
N ALA A 201 -2.42 6.27 16.79
CA ALA A 201 -1.77 7.53 17.16
C ALA A 201 -0.25 7.36 17.39
N GLN A 202 0.20 6.21 17.86
CA GLN A 202 1.64 5.91 18.01
C GLN A 202 2.28 5.64 16.66
N GLU A 203 1.60 4.91 15.78
CA GLU A 203 2.02 4.69 14.38
C GLU A 203 2.23 6.04 13.67
N HIS A 204 1.23 6.94 13.69
CA HIS A 204 1.32 8.28 13.09
C HIS A 204 2.44 9.12 13.69
N TYR A 205 2.65 9.05 15.02
CA TYR A 205 3.77 9.74 15.66
C TYR A 205 5.13 9.24 15.16
N CYS A 206 5.30 7.92 15.03
CA CYS A 206 6.55 7.32 14.56
C CYS A 206 6.83 7.71 13.11
N THR A 207 5.81 7.68 12.26
CA THR A 207 5.88 8.11 10.87
C THR A 207 6.30 9.58 10.75
N ALA A 208 5.61 10.49 11.48
CA ALA A 208 5.94 11.92 11.47
C ALA A 208 7.34 12.22 12.04
N ALA A 209 7.77 11.50 13.08
CA ALA A 209 9.10 11.63 13.65
C ALA A 209 10.19 11.17 12.66
N THR A 210 9.97 10.07 11.94
CA THR A 210 10.90 9.58 10.90
C THR A 210 11.01 10.58 9.77
N GLN A 211 9.91 11.14 9.27
CA GLN A 211 9.95 12.17 8.23
C GLN A 211 10.72 13.42 8.66
N LEU A 212 10.57 13.83 9.92
CA LEU A 212 11.35 14.94 10.47
C LEU A 212 12.86 14.65 10.49
N ILE A 213 13.25 13.43 10.88
CA ILE A 213 14.65 13.01 10.95
C ILE A 213 15.24 12.88 9.54
N MET A 214 14.51 12.31 8.58
CA MET A 214 14.90 12.31 7.16
C MET A 214 15.19 13.72 6.64
N SER A 215 14.37 14.71 7.02
CA SER A 215 14.57 16.10 6.61
C SER A 215 15.88 16.71 7.14
N GLN A 216 16.41 16.22 8.26
CA GLN A 216 17.69 16.67 8.81
C GLN A 216 18.89 16.15 8.01
N LEU A 217 18.72 15.08 7.21
CA LEU A 217 19.78 14.52 6.36
C LEU A 217 19.94 15.24 5.02
N TYR A 218 18.98 16.07 4.60
CA TYR A 218 19.00 16.77 3.31
C TYR A 218 20.28 17.55 3.01
N PRO A 219 20.94 18.28 3.95
CA PRO A 219 22.20 18.95 3.64
C PRO A 219 23.33 18.01 3.19
N LYS A 220 23.25 16.73 3.58
CA LYS A 220 24.21 15.68 3.18
C LYS A 220 23.80 15.00 1.85
N ILE A 221 22.51 14.98 1.51
CA ILE A 221 21.94 14.39 0.27
C ILE A 221 22.21 15.30 -0.93
N PHE A 222 21.98 16.61 -0.79
CA PHE A 222 22.07 17.57 -1.92
C PHE A 222 23.51 17.96 -2.31
N ALA A 223 24.52 17.24 -1.88
CA ALA A 223 25.93 17.57 -2.15
C ALA A 223 26.41 17.10 -3.54
N MET A 224 25.62 16.35 -4.30
CA MET A 224 26.01 15.77 -5.60
C MET A 224 25.77 16.74 -6.76
N GLU A 225 26.64 16.68 -7.78
CA GLU A 225 26.40 17.38 -9.05
C GLU A 225 25.19 16.80 -9.75
N LYS A 226 24.28 17.69 -10.19
CA LYS A 226 23.02 17.26 -10.85
C LYS A 226 23.28 16.88 -12.30
N SER A 227 22.63 15.79 -12.71
CA SER A 227 22.49 15.40 -14.12
C SER A 227 21.33 16.16 -14.79
N ASP A 228 21.20 16.01 -16.12
CA ASP A 228 20.07 16.59 -16.86
C ASP A 228 18.78 15.76 -16.73
N LYS A 229 18.82 14.61 -16.04
CA LYS A 229 17.67 13.70 -15.87
C LYS A 229 16.73 14.19 -14.77
N ARG A 230 15.44 14.13 -15.02
CA ARG A 230 14.40 14.64 -14.11
C ARG A 230 13.41 13.57 -13.70
N LEU A 231 13.19 13.49 -12.39
CA LEU A 231 12.20 12.62 -11.77
C LEU A 231 11.07 13.44 -11.16
N VAL A 232 9.83 13.06 -11.45
CA VAL A 232 8.68 13.42 -10.63
C VAL A 232 8.24 12.18 -9.87
N ALA A 233 7.97 12.30 -8.56
CA ALA A 233 7.62 11.17 -7.72
C ALA A 233 6.45 11.51 -6.77
N CYS A 234 5.50 10.58 -6.64
CA CYS A 234 4.35 10.74 -5.75
C CYS A 234 3.76 9.38 -5.33
N SER A 235 2.95 9.39 -4.27
CA SER A 235 1.98 8.33 -4.05
C SER A 235 0.73 8.60 -4.91
N VAL A 236 0.03 7.53 -5.33
CA VAL A 236 -1.22 7.64 -6.09
C VAL A 236 -2.31 8.33 -5.26
N ALA A 237 -3.38 8.81 -5.93
CA ALA A 237 -4.52 9.41 -5.25
C ALA A 237 -5.08 8.47 -4.15
N ASP A 238 -5.52 9.07 -3.05
CA ASP A 238 -6.02 8.42 -1.82
C ASP A 238 -4.97 7.61 -1.04
N GLU A 239 -3.75 7.40 -1.57
CA GLU A 239 -2.65 6.75 -0.87
C GLU A 239 -1.92 7.74 0.03
N LEU A 240 -1.94 7.47 1.35
CA LEU A 240 -1.30 8.31 2.37
C LEU A 240 0.11 7.81 2.77
N HIS A 241 0.49 6.60 2.37
CA HIS A 241 1.81 6.04 2.65
C HIS A 241 2.84 6.67 1.71
N GLU A 242 3.54 7.68 2.20
CA GLU A 242 4.45 8.48 1.38
C GLU A 242 5.93 8.32 1.73
N ILE A 243 6.29 7.72 2.87
CA ILE A 243 7.70 7.57 3.27
C ILE A 243 8.49 6.78 2.23
N GLY A 244 7.94 5.68 1.72
CA GLY A 244 8.63 4.84 0.73
C GLY A 244 9.00 5.60 -0.54
N ILE A 245 8.06 6.33 -1.13
CA ILE A 245 8.34 7.11 -2.35
C ILE A 245 9.24 8.32 -2.08
N ARG A 246 9.18 8.89 -0.88
CA ARG A 246 10.13 9.91 -0.45
C ARG A 246 11.56 9.36 -0.39
N MET A 247 11.74 8.18 0.22
CA MET A 247 13.03 7.50 0.26
C MET A 247 13.57 7.23 -1.15
N VAL A 248 12.73 6.69 -2.05
CA VAL A 248 13.09 6.50 -3.45
C VAL A 248 13.54 7.80 -4.09
N THR A 249 12.80 8.90 -3.87
CA THR A 249 13.16 10.22 -4.42
C THR A 249 14.52 10.70 -3.92
N ASP A 250 14.78 10.52 -2.62
CA ASP A 250 16.06 10.91 -2.01
C ASP A 250 17.24 10.06 -2.56
N PHE A 251 17.00 8.78 -2.88
CA PHE A 251 18.00 7.94 -3.56
C PHE A 251 18.34 8.44 -4.97
N PHE A 252 17.31 8.85 -5.75
CA PHE A 252 17.54 9.48 -7.04
C PHE A 252 18.31 10.78 -6.93
N GLU A 253 18.03 11.59 -5.90
CA GLU A 253 18.77 12.84 -5.62
C GLU A 253 20.24 12.53 -5.31
N MET A 254 20.53 11.49 -4.52
CA MET A 254 21.90 11.04 -4.22
C MET A 254 22.65 10.56 -5.47
N GLU A 255 21.95 10.07 -6.50
CA GLU A 255 22.52 9.71 -7.81
C GLU A 255 22.55 10.89 -8.80
N GLY A 256 22.28 12.10 -8.33
CA GLY A 256 22.39 13.33 -9.12
C GLY A 256 21.22 13.63 -10.04
N TRP A 257 20.08 12.97 -9.91
CA TRP A 257 18.88 13.33 -10.65
C TRP A 257 18.28 14.66 -10.13
N ASP A 258 17.64 15.43 -11.00
CA ASP A 258 16.82 16.58 -10.58
C ASP A 258 15.44 16.06 -10.17
N THR A 259 15.19 16.00 -8.87
CA THR A 259 14.02 15.32 -8.31
C THR A 259 12.93 16.29 -7.87
N HIS A 260 11.68 15.90 -8.10
CA HIS A 260 10.49 16.62 -7.68
C HIS A 260 9.55 15.70 -6.93
N TYR A 261 9.72 15.63 -5.62
CA TYR A 261 8.82 14.90 -4.72
C TYR A 261 7.53 15.70 -4.49
N LEU A 262 6.38 15.12 -4.83
CA LEU A 262 5.08 15.78 -4.71
C LEU A 262 4.29 15.32 -3.47
N GLY A 263 4.73 14.26 -2.79
CA GLY A 263 4.04 13.74 -1.61
C GLY A 263 2.91 12.77 -1.95
N ALA A 264 1.93 12.72 -1.05
CA ALA A 264 0.80 11.82 -1.08
C ALA A 264 -0.47 12.49 -1.64
N ASN A 265 -1.40 11.65 -2.13
CA ASN A 265 -2.77 12.06 -2.44
C ASN A 265 -2.86 13.25 -3.42
N ILE A 266 -2.09 13.21 -4.51
CA ILE A 266 -2.07 14.29 -5.51
C ILE A 266 -3.19 14.04 -6.54
N PRO A 267 -4.09 15.01 -6.79
CA PRO A 267 -5.08 14.88 -7.86
C PRO A 267 -4.43 14.75 -9.25
N ASP A 268 -4.88 13.79 -10.05
CA ASP A 268 -4.30 13.42 -11.34
C ASP A 268 -3.99 14.61 -12.26
N LYS A 269 -4.95 15.54 -12.40
CA LYS A 269 -4.76 16.74 -13.23
C LYS A 269 -3.59 17.63 -12.81
N HIS A 270 -3.29 17.68 -11.49
CA HIS A 270 -2.17 18.46 -10.97
C HIS A 270 -0.86 17.71 -11.14
N LEU A 271 -0.89 16.39 -10.99
CA LEU A 271 0.27 15.54 -11.28
C LEU A 271 0.67 15.63 -12.75
N ILE A 272 -0.27 15.42 -13.67
CA ILE A 272 -0.05 15.54 -15.14
C ILE A 272 0.56 16.89 -15.49
N ARG A 273 -0.01 17.97 -14.95
CA ARG A 273 0.52 19.31 -15.13
C ARG A 273 1.96 19.45 -14.61
N SER A 274 2.24 18.91 -13.43
CA SER A 274 3.59 18.96 -12.84
C SER A 274 4.60 18.21 -13.69
N VAL A 275 4.25 17.01 -14.18
CA VAL A 275 5.10 16.20 -15.08
C VAL A 275 5.45 17.00 -16.34
N LYS A 276 4.47 17.71 -16.96
CA LYS A 276 4.68 18.58 -18.12
C LYS A 276 5.60 19.77 -17.78
N GLU A 277 5.26 20.54 -16.74
CA GLU A 277 5.99 21.76 -16.37
C GLU A 277 7.46 21.47 -15.98
N LYS A 278 7.71 20.30 -15.40
CA LYS A 278 9.05 19.87 -15.00
C LYS A 278 9.84 19.20 -16.13
N ASN A 279 9.20 18.91 -17.26
CA ASN A 279 9.77 18.11 -18.35
C ASN A 279 10.40 16.84 -17.82
N ALA A 280 9.62 16.06 -17.03
CA ALA A 280 10.11 14.85 -16.38
C ALA A 280 10.47 13.78 -17.41
N ASP A 281 11.61 13.12 -17.21
CA ASP A 281 12.00 11.93 -17.97
C ASP A 281 11.32 10.68 -17.41
N VAL A 282 11.15 10.67 -16.07
CA VAL A 282 10.53 9.57 -15.33
C VAL A 282 9.49 10.08 -14.35
N LEU A 283 8.35 9.41 -14.30
CA LEU A 283 7.36 9.50 -13.23
C LEU A 283 7.42 8.23 -12.38
N ALA A 284 7.74 8.35 -11.10
CA ALA A 284 7.68 7.26 -10.13
C ALA A 284 6.38 7.34 -9.32
N ILE A 285 5.60 6.25 -9.30
CA ILE A 285 4.31 6.16 -8.60
C ILE A 285 4.39 5.06 -7.54
N SER A 286 4.11 5.40 -6.29
CA SER A 286 3.99 4.44 -5.20
C SER A 286 2.55 4.05 -4.95
N VAL A 287 2.33 2.74 -4.79
CA VAL A 287 1.09 2.14 -4.29
C VAL A 287 1.44 1.20 -3.15
N THR A 288 1.08 1.53 -1.94
CA THR A 288 1.37 0.71 -0.76
C THR A 288 0.22 -0.23 -0.44
N ILE A 289 -1.00 0.29 -0.46
CA ILE A 289 -2.20 -0.51 -0.19
C ILE A 289 -2.83 -0.98 -1.51
N PRO A 290 -3.15 -2.29 -1.65
CA PRO A 290 -3.77 -2.82 -2.85
C PRO A 290 -5.06 -2.13 -3.28
N LEU A 291 -5.78 -1.48 -2.38
CA LEU A 291 -6.99 -0.71 -2.68
C LEU A 291 -6.80 0.41 -3.72
N HIS A 292 -5.56 0.87 -3.90
CA HIS A 292 -5.24 1.99 -4.80
C HIS A 292 -4.71 1.55 -6.17
N ILE A 293 -4.70 0.23 -6.47
CA ILE A 293 -4.22 -0.28 -7.77
C ILE A 293 -5.04 0.27 -8.93
N SER A 294 -6.37 0.32 -8.79
CA SER A 294 -7.24 0.87 -9.85
C SER A 294 -6.98 2.36 -10.10
N ALA A 295 -6.73 3.14 -9.02
CA ALA A 295 -6.39 4.55 -9.15
C ALA A 295 -5.05 4.73 -9.91
N ALA A 296 -4.04 3.91 -9.61
CA ALA A 296 -2.77 3.93 -10.37
C ALA A 296 -2.98 3.59 -11.85
N LYS A 297 -3.82 2.60 -12.15
CA LYS A 297 -4.15 2.21 -13.52
C LYS A 297 -4.86 3.33 -14.29
N ASP A 298 -5.86 3.97 -13.67
CA ASP A 298 -6.63 5.05 -14.29
C ASP A 298 -5.74 6.29 -14.51
N LEU A 299 -4.86 6.62 -13.57
CA LEU A 299 -3.85 7.66 -13.70
C LEU A 299 -2.90 7.38 -14.87
N ILE A 300 -2.35 6.16 -14.97
CA ILE A 300 -1.44 5.78 -16.06
C ILE A 300 -2.15 5.88 -17.40
N GLN A 301 -3.39 5.40 -17.49
CA GLN A 301 -4.18 5.53 -18.72
C GLN A 301 -4.37 7.00 -19.10
N THR A 302 -4.72 7.88 -18.15
CA THR A 302 -4.89 9.31 -18.41
C THR A 302 -3.59 9.97 -18.89
N LEU A 303 -2.44 9.56 -18.31
CA LEU A 303 -1.12 10.03 -18.76
C LEU A 303 -0.80 9.59 -20.20
N ARG A 304 -1.17 8.36 -20.57
CA ARG A 304 -0.96 7.83 -21.93
C ARG A 304 -1.88 8.45 -22.99
N ASP A 305 -3.01 8.99 -22.57
CA ASP A 305 -3.92 9.72 -23.47
C ASP A 305 -3.39 11.14 -23.80
N GLU A 306 -2.35 11.62 -23.10
CA GLU A 306 -1.69 12.91 -23.29
C GLU A 306 -0.46 12.78 -24.21
N SER A 307 -0.59 13.04 -25.49
CA SER A 307 0.48 12.87 -26.49
C SER A 307 1.78 13.64 -26.18
N GLU A 308 1.71 14.73 -25.40
CA GLU A 308 2.89 15.47 -24.93
C GLU A 308 3.75 14.66 -23.94
N LEU A 309 3.21 13.59 -23.35
CA LEU A 309 3.84 12.75 -22.33
C LEU A 309 4.27 11.36 -22.85
N ASP A 310 4.20 11.12 -24.17
CA ASP A 310 4.55 9.81 -24.76
C ASP A 310 5.97 9.36 -24.43
N ASN A 311 6.89 10.30 -24.21
CA ASN A 311 8.28 10.02 -23.90
C ASN A 311 8.54 9.79 -22.40
N VAL A 312 7.61 10.18 -21.53
CA VAL A 312 7.77 10.02 -20.07
C VAL A 312 7.67 8.55 -19.69
N LYS A 313 8.68 8.05 -18.99
CA LYS A 313 8.70 6.67 -18.48
C LYS A 313 8.00 6.60 -17.15
N ILE A 314 7.11 5.63 -16.98
CA ILE A 314 6.35 5.43 -15.76
C ILE A 314 6.87 4.18 -15.04
N ILE A 315 7.42 4.38 -13.85
CA ILE A 315 7.87 3.30 -12.95
C ILE A 315 6.93 3.25 -11.76
N VAL A 316 6.52 2.05 -11.39
CA VAL A 316 5.68 1.81 -10.23
C VAL A 316 6.41 1.00 -9.17
N GLY A 317 6.02 1.18 -7.90
CA GLY A 317 6.57 0.42 -6.79
C GLY A 317 5.59 0.33 -5.63
N GLY A 318 5.97 -0.47 -4.63
CA GLY A 318 5.20 -0.74 -3.44
C GLY A 318 4.71 -2.19 -3.35
N TYR A 319 4.05 -2.51 -2.23
CA TYR A 319 3.74 -3.88 -1.85
C TYR A 319 2.95 -4.69 -2.90
N PRO A 320 1.91 -4.16 -3.58
CA PRO A 320 1.16 -4.93 -4.57
C PRO A 320 1.99 -5.45 -5.74
N PHE A 321 3.03 -4.71 -6.13
CA PHE A 321 3.89 -5.11 -7.25
C PHE A 321 4.89 -6.21 -6.91
N LYS A 322 5.23 -6.36 -5.61
CA LYS A 322 5.97 -7.52 -5.11
C LYS A 322 5.09 -8.77 -5.06
N MET A 323 3.83 -8.60 -4.65
CA MET A 323 2.89 -9.68 -4.45
C MET A 323 2.39 -10.28 -5.75
N ILE A 324 2.10 -9.45 -6.76
CA ILE A 324 1.45 -9.88 -8.00
C ILE A 324 2.44 -9.78 -9.17
N PRO A 325 2.89 -10.91 -9.72
CA PRO A 325 3.78 -10.92 -10.88
C PRO A 325 3.17 -10.15 -12.07
N ASP A 326 3.98 -9.35 -12.74
CA ASP A 326 3.60 -8.58 -13.93
C ASP A 326 2.43 -7.59 -13.75
N LEU A 327 2.06 -7.25 -12.50
CA LEU A 327 1.02 -6.27 -12.22
C LEU A 327 1.28 -4.94 -12.94
N TRP A 328 2.53 -4.48 -12.92
CA TRP A 328 2.92 -3.24 -13.59
C TRP A 328 2.59 -3.23 -15.09
N LYS A 329 2.72 -4.37 -15.78
CA LYS A 329 2.30 -4.51 -17.20
C LYS A 329 0.78 -4.42 -17.34
N LYS A 330 0.04 -5.05 -16.42
CA LYS A 330 -1.44 -5.05 -16.42
C LYS A 330 -2.02 -3.65 -16.26
N ILE A 331 -1.32 -2.77 -15.54
CA ILE A 331 -1.75 -1.38 -15.35
C ILE A 331 -1.12 -0.40 -16.34
N GLY A 332 -0.20 -0.84 -17.22
CA GLY A 332 0.37 -0.04 -18.31
C GLY A 332 1.60 0.79 -17.95
N ALA A 333 2.31 0.46 -16.86
CA ALA A 333 3.59 1.06 -16.53
C ALA A 333 4.72 0.54 -17.44
N ASP A 334 5.81 1.30 -17.56
CA ASP A 334 6.99 0.92 -18.36
C ASP A 334 7.95 0.02 -17.56
N GLY A 335 7.87 0.08 -16.21
CA GLY A 335 8.70 -0.71 -15.33
C GLY A 335 8.17 -0.73 -13.90
N TRP A 336 8.79 -1.57 -13.06
CA TRP A 336 8.56 -1.59 -11.63
C TRP A 336 9.89 -1.79 -10.91
N ALA A 337 9.90 -1.48 -9.63
CA ALA A 337 11.07 -1.65 -8.79
C ALA A 337 10.67 -2.23 -7.43
N GLU A 338 11.49 -3.15 -6.95
CA GLU A 338 11.35 -3.75 -5.62
C GLU A 338 11.98 -2.89 -4.53
N SER A 339 13.08 -2.21 -4.86
CA SER A 339 13.86 -1.34 -3.99
C SER A 339 14.13 0.01 -4.64
N ALA A 340 14.73 0.94 -3.87
CA ALA A 340 15.13 2.24 -4.39
C ALA A 340 16.29 2.13 -5.41
N ASP A 341 17.25 1.24 -5.18
CA ASP A 341 18.33 1.00 -6.13
C ASP A 341 17.83 0.36 -7.43
N ASP A 342 16.89 -0.60 -7.35
CA ASP A 342 16.22 -1.17 -8.54
C ASP A 342 15.46 -0.09 -9.33
N ALA A 343 14.85 0.89 -8.64
CA ALA A 343 14.17 1.99 -9.29
C ALA A 343 15.12 2.85 -10.11
N ILE A 344 16.31 3.15 -9.57
CA ILE A 344 17.35 3.89 -10.27
C ILE A 344 17.86 3.10 -11.48
N GLU A 345 18.14 1.81 -11.32
CA GLU A 345 18.60 0.94 -12.41
C GLU A 345 17.54 0.87 -13.52
N THR A 346 16.27 0.68 -13.16
CA THR A 346 15.15 0.64 -14.10
C THR A 346 14.98 1.96 -14.83
N ALA A 347 15.02 3.09 -14.11
CA ALA A 347 14.95 4.43 -14.70
C ALA A 347 16.10 4.66 -15.70
N ASN A 348 17.33 4.30 -15.32
CA ASN A 348 18.49 4.44 -16.18
C ASN A 348 18.37 3.60 -17.46
N LYS A 349 17.85 2.36 -17.35
CA LYS A 349 17.61 1.50 -18.54
C LYS A 349 16.55 2.09 -19.47
N LEU A 350 15.46 2.61 -18.91
CA LEU A 350 14.33 3.14 -19.67
C LEU A 350 14.65 4.49 -20.34
N THR A 351 15.59 5.26 -19.79
CA THR A 351 16.02 6.58 -20.29
C THR A 351 17.38 6.53 -21.03
N ALA A 352 18.01 5.38 -21.17
CA ALA A 352 19.17 5.20 -22.02
C ALA A 352 18.75 5.35 -23.49
N ASN A 353 19.27 6.39 -24.19
CA ASN A 353 19.08 6.61 -25.61
C ASN A 353 19.94 5.66 -26.45
#